data_c75bafdc690aeddb78f7a0e2e07e7583
#
_entry.id   c75bafdc690aeddb78f7a0e2e07e7583
#
_cell.length_a   1.000
_cell.length_b   1.000
_cell.length_c   1.000
_cell.angle_alpha   90.00
_cell.angle_beta   90.00
_cell.angle_gamma   90.00
#
_symmetry.space_group_name_H-M   'P 1'
#
loop_
_entity.id
_entity.type
_entity.pdbx_description
1 polymer ?
#
loop_
_entity_poly.entity_id
_entity_poly.type
_entity_poly.pdbx_seq_one_letter_code
_entity_poly.pdbx_strand_id
1 'polypeptide(L)'
;ITVPHPSEKAFEVTGVYGVAESTALKSSGEGTLVLEKQKGMLTEGNHFTFAIAVSATAMRGGHIEIVGAGPGDPELISVRGKRMLEKADLVLYAGSLVPRELTFYAKEGATVRSSAGMDLEEQFALMKKFYDKGLFVVRLHTGDPCIYGAIQEQMNYFDQYGMDYHITPGISSFQAAAAALYSQFTIPEKVQTIILTRGEGRTPMPEKEQLHKLAQSQSTMCIFLSAGVVEKVQEELSRHY
;
A
#
# COMPACT_ATOMS: atom_id res chain seq x y z
N ILE A 1 -13.67 20.73 30.47
CA ILE A 1 -14.41 19.79 29.55
C ILE A 1 -15.88 20.17 29.65
N THR A 2 -16.47 20.56 28.51
CA THR A 2 -17.90 20.83 28.38
C THR A 2 -18.62 19.52 28.12
N VAL A 3 -19.65 19.20 28.91
CA VAL A 3 -20.49 18.01 28.71
C VAL A 3 -21.91 18.41 28.29
N PRO A 4 -22.58 17.65 27.41
CA PRO A 4 -23.90 18.01 26.88
C PRO A 4 -24.99 18.13 27.98
N HIS A 5 -24.91 17.27 28.99
CA HIS A 5 -25.87 17.21 30.09
C HIS A 5 -25.18 17.37 31.44
N PRO A 6 -24.87 18.62 31.87
CA PRO A 6 -24.19 18.88 33.15
C PRO A 6 -25.06 18.45 34.33
N SER A 7 -24.43 17.87 35.36
CA SER A 7 -25.08 17.47 36.61
C SER A 7 -24.37 18.10 37.78
N GLU A 8 -25.02 19.02 38.46
CA GLU A 8 -24.52 19.67 39.69
C GLU A 8 -24.16 18.64 40.76
N LYS A 9 -25.03 17.64 40.97
CA LYS A 9 -24.78 16.57 41.91
C LYS A 9 -23.56 15.73 41.57
N ALA A 10 -23.27 15.53 40.29
CA ALA A 10 -22.05 14.84 39.87
C ALA A 10 -20.82 15.72 40.16
N PHE A 11 -20.92 17.02 39.91
CA PHE A 11 -19.84 17.98 40.18
C PHE A 11 -19.51 18.07 41.65
N GLU A 12 -20.51 18.14 42.53
CA GLU A 12 -20.32 18.17 44.00
C GLU A 12 -19.53 16.95 44.52
N VAL A 13 -19.76 15.78 43.95
CA VAL A 13 -19.14 14.52 44.39
C VAL A 13 -17.78 14.26 43.71
N THR A 14 -17.64 14.61 42.46
CA THR A 14 -16.52 14.15 41.62
C THR A 14 -15.66 15.28 41.03
N GLY A 15 -16.11 16.51 41.16
CA GLY A 15 -15.46 17.68 40.53
C GLY A 15 -15.67 17.80 39.04
N VAL A 16 -16.56 16.98 38.42
CA VAL A 16 -16.89 17.03 37.01
C VAL A 16 -18.40 16.92 36.79
N TYR A 17 -18.95 17.65 35.81
CA TYR A 17 -20.39 17.73 35.55
C TYR A 17 -20.97 16.44 34.91
N GLY A 18 -20.15 15.58 34.32
CA GLY A 18 -20.56 14.30 33.75
C GLY A 18 -19.42 13.29 33.83
N VAL A 19 -19.52 12.33 34.72
CA VAL A 19 -18.43 11.40 35.03
C VAL A 19 -18.11 10.52 33.81
N ALA A 20 -19.12 9.96 33.15
CA ALA A 20 -18.92 9.09 32.00
C ALA A 20 -18.31 9.82 30.80
N GLU A 21 -18.86 10.96 30.43
CA GLU A 21 -18.38 11.79 29.31
C GLU A 21 -17.00 12.39 29.60
N SER A 22 -16.80 12.91 30.82
CA SER A 22 -15.51 13.49 31.22
C SER A 22 -14.41 12.43 31.24
N THR A 23 -14.72 11.22 31.71
CA THR A 23 -13.77 10.10 31.67
C THR A 23 -13.46 9.67 30.25
N ALA A 24 -14.47 9.53 29.39
CA ALA A 24 -14.29 9.17 28.00
C ALA A 24 -13.44 10.21 27.24
N LEU A 25 -13.75 11.50 27.37
CA LEU A 25 -12.99 12.60 26.76
C LEU A 25 -11.55 12.68 27.29
N LYS A 26 -11.35 12.55 28.60
CA LYS A 26 -10.01 12.57 29.19
C LYS A 26 -9.18 11.36 28.77
N SER A 27 -9.77 10.17 28.71
CA SER A 27 -9.09 8.94 28.26
C SER A 27 -8.80 8.95 26.75
N SER A 28 -9.55 9.73 25.98
CA SER A 28 -9.36 9.89 24.54
C SER A 28 -8.38 11.01 24.15
N GLY A 29 -7.72 11.67 25.12
CA GLY A 29 -6.81 12.78 24.84
C GLY A 29 -7.54 14.01 24.26
N GLU A 30 -8.64 14.41 24.87
CA GLU A 30 -9.50 15.51 24.40
C GLU A 30 -10.15 15.29 23.03
N GLY A 31 -10.47 14.03 22.74
CA GLY A 31 -11.16 13.64 21.51
C GLY A 31 -12.60 14.16 21.41
N THR A 32 -13.32 13.68 20.41
CA THR A 32 -14.71 14.06 20.17
C THR A 32 -15.67 13.04 20.80
N LEU A 33 -16.65 13.51 21.57
CA LEU A 33 -17.72 12.67 22.09
C LEU A 33 -18.64 12.22 20.95
N VAL A 34 -18.74 10.91 20.73
CA VAL A 34 -19.54 10.29 19.67
C VAL A 34 -20.87 9.78 20.19
N LEU A 35 -20.87 9.31 21.42
CA LEU A 35 -22.09 8.87 22.10
C LEU A 35 -22.07 9.47 23.51
N GLU A 36 -23.11 10.25 23.79
CA GLU A 36 -23.34 10.82 25.12
C GLU A 36 -23.67 9.72 26.12
N LYS A 37 -23.72 10.09 27.39
CA LYS A 37 -24.00 9.19 28.51
C LYS A 37 -25.20 8.29 28.28
N GLN A 38 -24.96 7.01 28.27
CA GLN A 38 -25.98 5.97 28.23
C GLN A 38 -26.04 5.25 29.59
N LYS A 39 -27.23 4.76 29.94
CA LYS A 39 -27.42 3.90 31.09
C LYS A 39 -27.72 2.49 30.62
N GLY A 40 -27.07 1.53 31.24
CA GLY A 40 -27.34 0.12 31.03
C GLY A 40 -27.64 -0.56 32.37
N MET A 41 -28.28 -1.74 32.32
CA MET A 41 -28.56 -2.58 33.47
C MET A 41 -27.90 -3.93 33.26
N LEU A 42 -27.05 -4.37 34.21
CA LEU A 42 -26.39 -5.67 34.15
C LEU A 42 -27.26 -6.78 34.76
N THR A 43 -27.81 -6.47 35.92
CA THR A 43 -28.76 -7.33 36.65
C THR A 43 -29.75 -6.44 37.37
N GLU A 44 -30.83 -7.00 37.90
CA GLU A 44 -31.80 -6.29 38.70
C GLU A 44 -31.11 -5.54 39.86
N GLY A 45 -31.24 -4.21 39.90
CA GLY A 45 -30.60 -3.34 40.87
C GLY A 45 -29.14 -2.88 40.55
N ASN A 46 -28.47 -3.47 39.56
CA ASN A 46 -27.13 -3.08 39.14
C ASN A 46 -27.15 -2.32 37.84
N HIS A 47 -26.79 -1.05 37.88
CA HIS A 47 -26.72 -0.15 36.74
C HIS A 47 -25.28 0.26 36.43
N PHE A 48 -25.00 0.51 35.15
CA PHE A 48 -23.76 1.14 34.73
C PHE A 48 -24.06 2.33 33.79
N THR A 49 -23.10 3.21 33.68
CA THR A 49 -23.16 4.32 32.71
C THR A 49 -21.90 4.29 31.86
N PHE A 50 -22.03 4.61 30.58
CA PHE A 50 -20.91 4.73 29.65
C PHE A 50 -21.14 5.88 28.68
N ALA A 51 -20.05 6.40 28.15
CA ALA A 51 -19.99 7.32 27.02
C ALA A 51 -18.87 6.89 26.08
N ILE A 52 -18.96 7.21 24.82
CA ILE A 52 -17.95 6.89 23.82
C ILE A 52 -17.36 8.19 23.29
N ALA A 53 -16.05 8.34 23.40
CA ALA A 53 -15.30 9.40 22.73
C ALA A 53 -14.27 8.80 21.79
N VAL A 54 -14.12 9.41 20.61
CA VAL A 54 -13.04 9.10 19.70
C VAL A 54 -11.84 9.94 20.09
N SER A 55 -10.67 9.30 20.27
CA SER A 55 -9.43 9.99 20.60
C SER A 55 -9.09 11.04 19.54
N ALA A 56 -8.60 12.20 19.95
CA ALA A 56 -8.07 13.20 19.03
C ALA A 56 -6.84 12.67 18.27
N THR A 57 -6.10 11.72 18.90
CA THR A 57 -4.99 10.99 18.28
C THR A 57 -5.46 9.75 17.52
N ALA A 58 -6.67 9.27 17.75
CA ALA A 58 -7.35 8.23 16.97
C ALA A 58 -8.22 8.81 15.83
N MET A 59 -8.01 10.02 15.42
CA MET A 59 -8.18 10.35 14.01
C MET A 59 -7.30 9.34 13.30
N ARG A 60 -7.92 8.26 12.80
CA ARG A 60 -7.22 7.26 12.00
C ARG A 60 -6.46 8.06 10.98
N GLY A 61 -5.13 8.06 11.08
CA GLY A 61 -4.32 8.50 9.97
C GLY A 61 -4.90 7.85 8.73
N GLY A 62 -4.73 8.40 7.56
CA GLY A 62 -5.13 7.73 6.34
C GLY A 62 -4.49 6.35 6.27
N HIS A 63 -4.75 5.66 5.21
CA HIS A 63 -4.06 4.41 4.90
C HIS A 63 -3.50 4.47 3.50
N ILE A 64 -2.29 3.95 3.32
CA ILE A 64 -1.68 3.82 1.99
C ILE A 64 -1.62 2.33 1.63
N GLU A 65 -2.28 1.97 0.56
CA GLU A 65 -2.17 0.63 -0.02
C GLU A 65 -1.31 0.70 -1.29
N ILE A 66 -0.16 0.04 -1.28
CA ILE A 66 0.69 -0.13 -2.46
C ILE A 66 0.20 -1.36 -3.21
N VAL A 67 -0.36 -1.18 -4.40
CA VAL A 67 -1.06 -2.23 -5.14
C VAL A 67 -0.34 -2.58 -6.43
N GLY A 68 -0.15 -3.87 -6.69
CA GLY A 68 0.28 -4.38 -7.99
C GLY A 68 -0.86 -4.40 -9.00
N ALA A 69 -0.67 -3.71 -10.11
CA ALA A 69 -1.63 -3.62 -11.20
C ALA A 69 -1.69 -4.87 -12.10
N GLY A 70 -0.74 -5.78 -11.91
CA GLY A 70 -0.58 -6.89 -12.84
C GLY A 70 0.23 -6.53 -14.10
N PRO A 71 0.36 -7.47 -15.04
CA PRO A 71 1.31 -7.42 -16.16
C PRO A 71 0.79 -6.67 -17.40
N GLY A 72 -0.39 -6.04 -17.33
CA GLY A 72 -0.97 -5.28 -18.44
C GLY A 72 -2.42 -5.64 -18.74
N ASP A 73 -2.84 -6.87 -18.54
CA ASP A 73 -4.23 -7.28 -18.64
C ASP A 73 -5.00 -6.87 -17.36
N PRO A 74 -6.06 -6.05 -17.45
CA PRO A 74 -6.84 -5.64 -16.29
C PRO A 74 -7.49 -6.80 -15.52
N GLU A 75 -7.75 -7.94 -16.16
CA GLU A 75 -8.30 -9.12 -15.50
C GLU A 75 -7.28 -9.84 -14.61
N LEU A 76 -5.99 -9.53 -14.78
CA LEU A 76 -4.91 -10.09 -13.98
C LEU A 76 -4.58 -9.26 -12.73
N ILE A 77 -5.41 -8.32 -12.37
CA ILE A 77 -5.32 -7.69 -11.05
C ILE A 77 -5.79 -8.67 -9.97
N SER A 78 -5.14 -8.66 -8.81
CA SER A 78 -5.63 -9.45 -7.69
C SER A 78 -7.00 -8.95 -7.20
N VAL A 79 -7.86 -9.86 -6.72
CA VAL A 79 -9.16 -9.50 -6.13
C VAL A 79 -9.01 -8.49 -4.99
N ARG A 80 -7.93 -8.59 -4.19
CA ARG A 80 -7.62 -7.60 -3.15
C ARG A 80 -7.29 -6.25 -3.80
N GLY A 81 -6.42 -6.21 -4.80
CA GLY A 81 -6.05 -4.97 -5.49
C GLY A 81 -7.25 -4.21 -6.04
N LYS A 82 -8.18 -4.92 -6.71
CA LYS A 82 -9.44 -4.34 -7.16
C LYS A 82 -10.25 -3.74 -6.02
N ARG A 83 -10.43 -4.48 -4.91
CA ARG A 83 -11.16 -3.98 -3.73
C ARG A 83 -10.51 -2.75 -3.09
N MET A 84 -9.17 -2.63 -3.16
CA MET A 84 -8.48 -1.44 -2.67
C MET A 84 -8.73 -0.24 -3.59
N LEU A 85 -8.73 -0.44 -4.91
CA LEU A 85 -9.11 0.61 -5.87
C LEU A 85 -10.54 1.11 -5.63
N GLU A 86 -11.50 0.20 -5.41
CA GLU A 86 -12.90 0.53 -5.13
C GLU A 86 -13.11 1.36 -3.85
N LYS A 87 -12.17 1.31 -2.91
CA LYS A 87 -12.20 2.09 -1.66
C LYS A 87 -11.44 3.41 -1.73
N ALA A 88 -10.58 3.58 -2.73
CA ALA A 88 -9.62 4.67 -2.80
C ALA A 88 -10.28 6.05 -2.86
N ASP A 89 -9.74 7.00 -2.11
CA ASP A 89 -9.99 8.43 -2.23
C ASP A 89 -8.98 9.09 -3.17
N LEU A 90 -7.76 8.53 -3.22
CA LEU A 90 -6.72 8.86 -4.19
C LEU A 90 -6.20 7.56 -4.83
N VAL A 91 -6.17 7.52 -6.15
CA VAL A 91 -5.41 6.53 -6.93
C VAL A 91 -4.26 7.25 -7.61
N LEU A 92 -3.04 7.00 -7.16
CA LEU A 92 -1.80 7.49 -7.77
C LEU A 92 -1.13 6.32 -8.52
N TYR A 93 -1.20 6.32 -9.84
CA TYR A 93 -0.72 5.21 -10.67
C TYR A 93 0.60 5.51 -11.39
N ALA A 94 1.41 4.48 -11.60
CA ALA A 94 2.79 4.57 -12.11
C ALA A 94 2.85 4.67 -13.65
N GLY A 95 2.26 5.72 -14.22
CA GLY A 95 2.44 6.08 -15.63
C GLY A 95 1.74 5.15 -16.63
N SER A 96 2.27 5.13 -17.86
CA SER A 96 1.63 4.51 -19.03
C SER A 96 1.61 2.97 -19.06
N LEU A 97 2.38 2.32 -18.21
CA LEU A 97 2.43 0.86 -18.12
C LEU A 97 1.32 0.26 -17.25
N VAL A 98 0.56 1.10 -16.54
CA VAL A 98 -0.63 0.68 -15.81
C VAL A 98 -1.85 0.82 -16.73
N PRO A 99 -2.64 -0.25 -16.95
CA PRO A 99 -3.85 -0.18 -17.76
C PRO A 99 -4.81 0.88 -17.21
N ARG A 100 -5.26 1.78 -18.08
CA ARG A 100 -6.17 2.86 -17.67
C ARG A 100 -7.49 2.33 -17.14
N GLU A 101 -7.93 1.18 -17.64
CA GLU A 101 -9.15 0.48 -17.25
C GLU A 101 -9.19 0.18 -15.75
N LEU A 102 -8.05 -0.09 -15.13
CA LEU A 102 -7.96 -0.31 -13.69
C LEU A 102 -8.33 0.94 -12.88
N THR A 103 -8.11 2.12 -13.44
CA THR A 103 -8.48 3.37 -12.74
C THR A 103 -9.99 3.59 -12.69
N PHE A 104 -10.77 2.90 -13.54
CA PHE A 104 -12.23 2.97 -13.53
C PHE A 104 -12.87 2.21 -12.36
N TYR A 105 -12.11 1.38 -11.66
CA TYR A 105 -12.57 0.78 -10.40
C TYR A 105 -12.59 1.76 -9.23
N ALA A 106 -11.95 2.94 -9.36
CA ALA A 106 -12.01 3.96 -8.32
C ALA A 106 -13.45 4.42 -8.09
N LYS A 107 -13.81 4.61 -6.81
CA LYS A 107 -15.17 5.09 -6.46
C LYS A 107 -15.45 6.47 -7.03
N GLU A 108 -16.71 6.81 -7.18
CA GLU A 108 -17.15 8.15 -7.57
C GLU A 108 -16.57 9.21 -6.60
N GLY A 109 -16.06 10.30 -7.15
CA GLY A 109 -15.42 11.38 -6.40
C GLY A 109 -13.95 11.12 -6.00
N ALA A 110 -13.40 9.95 -6.29
CA ALA A 110 -11.99 9.68 -6.08
C ALA A 110 -11.11 10.55 -6.99
N THR A 111 -9.96 10.98 -6.46
CA THR A 111 -8.93 11.63 -7.25
C THR A 111 -8.04 10.58 -7.93
N VAL A 112 -7.94 10.62 -9.25
CA VAL A 112 -7.06 9.72 -10.03
C VAL A 112 -5.97 10.53 -10.69
N ARG A 113 -4.70 10.19 -10.45
CA ARG A 113 -3.52 10.90 -10.94
C ARG A 113 -2.43 9.95 -11.43
N SER A 114 -1.83 10.30 -12.57
CA SER A 114 -0.59 9.68 -13.02
C SER A 114 0.61 10.31 -12.32
N SER A 115 1.57 9.48 -11.92
CA SER A 115 2.84 9.95 -11.35
C SER A 115 3.96 10.09 -12.40
N ALA A 116 3.67 9.92 -13.69
CA ALA A 116 4.69 9.89 -14.75
C ALA A 116 5.53 11.20 -14.89
N GLY A 117 5.00 12.32 -14.44
CA GLY A 117 5.70 13.61 -14.44
C GLY A 117 6.08 14.12 -13.04
N MET A 118 5.97 13.29 -12.01
CA MET A 118 6.22 13.66 -10.62
C MET A 118 7.55 13.06 -10.15
N ASP A 119 8.33 13.84 -9.44
CA ASP A 119 9.44 13.30 -8.66
C ASP A 119 8.95 12.59 -7.39
N LEU A 120 9.87 12.02 -6.61
CA LEU A 120 9.53 11.24 -5.42
C LEU A 120 8.88 12.09 -4.33
N GLU A 121 9.39 13.31 -4.15
CA GLU A 121 8.90 14.27 -3.16
C GLU A 121 7.48 14.74 -3.49
N GLU A 122 7.19 15.02 -4.75
CA GLU A 122 5.86 15.40 -5.23
C GLU A 122 4.85 14.26 -5.03
N GLN A 123 5.24 13.03 -5.36
CA GLN A 123 4.41 11.84 -5.13
C GLN A 123 4.10 11.67 -3.66
N PHE A 124 5.13 11.77 -2.79
CA PHE A 124 4.98 11.66 -1.36
C PHE A 124 4.08 12.77 -0.80
N ALA A 125 4.33 14.03 -1.18
CA ALA A 125 3.53 15.17 -0.73
C ALA A 125 2.05 15.02 -1.10
N LEU A 126 1.76 14.51 -2.30
CA LEU A 126 0.40 14.25 -2.74
C LEU A 126 -0.26 13.15 -1.89
N MET A 127 0.40 12.02 -1.70
CA MET A 127 -0.13 10.92 -0.87
C MET A 127 -0.33 11.37 0.58
N LYS A 128 0.65 12.08 1.16
CA LYS A 128 0.57 12.62 2.52
C LYS A 128 -0.60 13.58 2.71
N LYS A 129 -0.87 14.44 1.73
CA LYS A 129 -2.02 15.36 1.76
C LYS A 129 -3.37 14.65 1.93
N PHE A 130 -3.53 13.46 1.34
CA PHE A 130 -4.74 12.64 1.51
C PHE A 130 -4.69 11.86 2.82
N TYR A 131 -3.53 11.28 3.14
CA TYR A 131 -3.30 10.54 4.37
C TYR A 131 -3.61 11.37 5.63
N ASP A 132 -3.10 12.60 5.69
CA ASP A 132 -3.31 13.50 6.84
C ASP A 132 -4.80 13.88 7.05
N LYS A 133 -5.64 13.69 6.04
CA LYS A 133 -7.09 13.87 6.12
C LYS A 133 -7.84 12.60 6.54
N GLY A 134 -7.13 11.52 6.88
CA GLY A 134 -7.74 10.25 7.22
C GLY A 134 -8.28 9.47 6.01
N LEU A 135 -7.82 9.79 4.79
CA LEU A 135 -8.33 9.21 3.55
C LEU A 135 -7.52 7.98 3.11
N PHE A 136 -8.14 7.15 2.28
CA PHE A 136 -7.56 5.93 1.75
C PHE A 136 -6.84 6.20 0.42
N VAL A 137 -5.55 5.95 0.40
CA VAL A 137 -4.66 6.19 -0.76
C VAL A 137 -4.26 4.86 -1.38
N VAL A 138 -4.44 4.71 -2.68
CA VAL A 138 -3.86 3.60 -3.45
C VAL A 138 -2.70 4.12 -4.29
N ARG A 139 -1.52 3.54 -4.05
CA ARG A 139 -0.36 3.68 -4.92
C ARG A 139 -0.29 2.47 -5.85
N LEU A 140 -0.70 2.65 -7.12
CA LEU A 140 -0.84 1.57 -8.10
C LEU A 140 0.44 1.45 -8.95
N HIS A 141 1.13 0.32 -8.84
CA HIS A 141 2.35 -0.01 -9.55
C HIS A 141 2.14 -1.06 -10.63
N THR A 142 2.92 -1.00 -11.70
CA THR A 142 2.95 -2.03 -12.75
C THR A 142 3.43 -3.37 -12.18
N GLY A 143 2.87 -4.47 -12.61
CA GLY A 143 3.27 -5.82 -12.21
C GLY A 143 3.10 -6.07 -10.73
N ASP A 144 4.18 -6.46 -10.07
CA ASP A 144 4.30 -6.58 -8.61
C ASP A 144 5.15 -5.44 -8.06
N PRO A 145 4.72 -4.72 -7.04
CA PRO A 145 5.46 -3.59 -6.48
C PRO A 145 6.85 -3.94 -5.94
N CYS A 146 7.02 -5.16 -5.43
CA CYS A 146 8.27 -5.62 -4.83
C CYS A 146 9.32 -6.05 -5.87
N ILE A 147 8.93 -6.16 -7.16
CA ILE A 147 9.82 -6.55 -8.26
C ILE A 147 10.07 -5.35 -9.17
N TYR A 148 11.20 -4.67 -8.98
CA TYR A 148 11.61 -3.46 -9.70
C TYR A 148 10.60 -2.30 -9.64
N GLY A 149 9.74 -2.28 -8.61
CA GLY A 149 8.73 -1.23 -8.42
C GLY A 149 9.25 0.08 -7.82
N ALA A 150 10.52 0.15 -7.39
CA ALA A 150 11.12 1.31 -6.73
C ALA A 150 10.30 1.84 -5.54
N ILE A 151 9.74 0.93 -4.75
CA ILE A 151 8.88 1.28 -3.61
C ILE A 151 9.65 1.50 -2.30
N GLN A 152 10.91 1.04 -2.21
CA GLN A 152 11.68 1.12 -0.97
C GLN A 152 11.85 2.56 -0.48
N GLU A 153 12.12 3.49 -1.40
CA GLU A 153 12.27 4.90 -1.05
C GLU A 153 10.94 5.50 -0.57
N GLN A 154 9.82 5.11 -1.19
CA GLN A 154 8.49 5.54 -0.74
C GLN A 154 8.18 5.00 0.67
N MET A 155 8.46 3.72 0.93
CA MET A 155 8.28 3.12 2.26
C MET A 155 9.14 3.80 3.32
N ASN A 156 10.39 4.16 3.00
CA ASN A 156 11.25 4.92 3.91
C ASN A 156 10.63 6.26 4.32
N TYR A 157 9.98 6.97 3.39
CA TYR A 157 9.22 8.17 3.73
C TYR A 157 8.02 7.86 4.64
N PHE A 158 7.26 6.80 4.34
CA PHE A 158 6.11 6.42 5.17
C PHE A 158 6.56 6.07 6.60
N ASP A 159 7.63 5.30 6.75
CA ASP A 159 8.22 4.94 8.05
C ASP A 159 8.70 6.18 8.80
N GLN A 160 9.40 7.10 8.12
CA GLN A 160 9.89 8.35 8.72
C GLN A 160 8.77 9.21 9.30
N TYR A 161 7.60 9.21 8.66
CA TYR A 161 6.45 10.01 9.08
C TYR A 161 5.41 9.21 9.88
N GLY A 162 5.70 7.95 10.23
CA GLY A 162 4.81 7.08 10.99
C GLY A 162 3.47 6.81 10.30
N MET A 163 3.49 6.75 8.96
CA MET A 163 2.29 6.52 8.15
C MET A 163 1.98 5.04 8.06
N ASP A 164 0.70 4.68 8.22
CA ASP A 164 0.23 3.30 8.05
C ASP A 164 0.16 2.93 6.57
N TYR A 165 0.82 1.85 6.18
CA TYR A 165 0.79 1.35 4.81
C TYR A 165 0.83 -0.18 4.74
N HIS A 166 0.37 -0.73 3.62
CA HIS A 166 0.40 -2.14 3.32
C HIS A 166 0.70 -2.38 1.84
N ILE A 167 1.21 -3.57 1.49
CA ILE A 167 1.47 -3.97 0.12
C ILE A 167 0.52 -5.08 -0.28
N THR A 168 -0.23 -4.86 -1.34
CA THR A 168 -1.00 -5.90 -2.04
C THR A 168 -0.21 -6.36 -3.25
N PRO A 169 0.29 -7.61 -3.28
CA PRO A 169 1.05 -8.17 -4.40
C PRO A 169 0.27 -8.14 -5.71
N GLY A 170 1.01 -8.11 -6.81
CA GLY A 170 0.48 -8.26 -8.16
C GLY A 170 1.15 -9.40 -8.92
N ILE A 171 0.64 -9.71 -10.11
CA ILE A 171 1.27 -10.65 -11.04
C ILE A 171 2.35 -9.89 -11.81
N SER A 172 3.59 -10.35 -11.70
CA SER A 172 4.70 -9.75 -12.42
C SER A 172 4.75 -10.19 -13.89
N SER A 173 5.38 -9.35 -14.72
CA SER A 173 5.48 -9.59 -16.18
C SER A 173 6.15 -10.91 -16.57
N PHE A 174 7.09 -11.42 -15.77
CA PHE A 174 7.74 -12.70 -16.08
C PHE A 174 6.76 -13.88 -16.01
N GLN A 175 5.81 -13.86 -15.08
CA GLN A 175 4.78 -14.89 -14.96
C GLN A 175 3.83 -14.85 -16.16
N ALA A 176 3.41 -13.65 -16.59
CA ALA A 176 2.60 -13.48 -17.78
C ALA A 176 3.34 -13.89 -19.06
N ALA A 177 4.65 -13.61 -19.13
CA ALA A 177 5.49 -14.05 -20.25
C ALA A 177 5.54 -15.57 -20.35
N ALA A 178 5.71 -16.29 -19.23
CA ALA A 178 5.69 -17.76 -19.23
C ALA A 178 4.34 -18.31 -19.72
N ALA A 179 3.24 -17.72 -19.24
CA ALA A 179 1.90 -18.12 -19.67
C ALA A 179 1.69 -17.90 -21.18
N ALA A 180 2.11 -16.73 -21.69
CA ALA A 180 2.00 -16.39 -23.11
C ALA A 180 2.87 -17.31 -24.02
N LEU A 181 4.00 -17.79 -23.49
CA LEU A 181 4.90 -18.71 -24.18
C LEU A 181 4.53 -20.19 -23.99
N TYR A 182 3.47 -20.49 -23.24
CA TYR A 182 3.11 -21.86 -22.85
C TYR A 182 4.30 -22.60 -22.22
N SER A 183 5.09 -21.92 -21.42
CA SER A 183 6.35 -22.40 -20.87
C SER A 183 6.35 -22.42 -19.36
N GLN A 184 7.02 -23.38 -18.77
CA GLN A 184 7.30 -23.46 -17.36
C GLN A 184 8.78 -23.12 -17.11
N PHE A 185 9.08 -22.30 -16.12
CA PHE A 185 10.45 -21.90 -15.81
C PHE A 185 11.29 -23.01 -15.18
N THR A 186 10.65 -23.95 -14.48
CA THR A 186 11.32 -25.05 -13.79
C THR A 186 10.98 -26.36 -14.48
N ILE A 187 12.00 -27.14 -14.82
CA ILE A 187 11.86 -28.44 -15.48
C ILE A 187 12.60 -29.46 -14.62
N PRO A 188 11.93 -30.53 -14.12
CA PRO A 188 12.60 -31.57 -13.33
C PRO A 188 13.87 -32.10 -14.02
N GLU A 189 14.91 -32.32 -13.24
CA GLU A 189 16.21 -32.81 -13.68
C GLU A 189 17.00 -31.90 -14.62
N LYS A 190 16.40 -30.80 -15.11
CA LYS A 190 17.08 -29.84 -16.01
C LYS A 190 17.35 -28.51 -15.35
N VAL A 191 16.32 -27.82 -14.85
CA VAL A 191 16.47 -26.51 -14.25
C VAL A 191 15.44 -26.32 -13.12
N GLN A 192 15.91 -25.95 -11.95
CA GLN A 192 15.06 -25.77 -10.75
C GLN A 192 15.13 -24.35 -10.17
N THR A 193 16.00 -23.51 -10.71
CA THR A 193 16.24 -22.16 -10.23
C THR A 193 15.79 -21.13 -11.24
N ILE A 194 15.15 -20.08 -10.75
CA ILE A 194 14.77 -18.91 -11.53
C ILE A 194 15.51 -17.70 -11.01
N ILE A 195 16.26 -17.02 -11.85
CA ILE A 195 16.97 -15.80 -11.55
C ILE A 195 16.17 -14.63 -12.12
N LEU A 196 15.70 -13.73 -11.25
CA LEU A 196 15.11 -12.45 -11.63
C LEU A 196 16.20 -11.39 -11.58
N THR A 197 16.57 -10.83 -12.71
CA THR A 197 17.67 -9.87 -12.81
C THR A 197 17.37 -8.82 -13.89
N ARG A 198 18.31 -7.92 -14.14
CA ARG A 198 18.27 -6.97 -15.26
C ARG A 198 19.60 -6.93 -15.98
N GLY A 199 19.61 -6.48 -17.21
CA GLY A 199 20.85 -6.15 -17.91
C GLY A 199 21.43 -4.81 -17.41
N GLU A 200 22.71 -4.62 -17.62
CA GLU A 200 23.39 -3.35 -17.34
C GLU A 200 22.92 -2.29 -18.35
N GLY A 201 22.26 -1.27 -17.86
CA GLY A 201 21.80 -0.12 -18.60
C GLY A 201 22.45 1.19 -18.10
N ARG A 202 21.62 2.21 -17.85
CA ARG A 202 22.11 3.47 -17.27
C ARG A 202 22.65 3.31 -15.85
N THR A 203 22.07 2.39 -15.09
CA THR A 203 22.52 2.06 -13.74
C THR A 203 23.41 0.84 -13.81
N PRO A 204 24.64 0.89 -13.29
CA PRO A 204 25.55 -0.25 -13.30
C PRO A 204 24.97 -1.42 -12.51
N MET A 205 25.40 -2.63 -12.86
CA MET A 205 25.12 -3.85 -12.09
C MET A 205 26.21 -4.07 -11.05
N PRO A 206 25.86 -4.55 -9.85
CA PRO A 206 26.85 -5.02 -8.90
C PRO A 206 27.78 -6.06 -9.55
N GLU A 207 29.06 -6.01 -9.23
CA GLU A 207 30.05 -6.88 -9.87
C GLU A 207 29.71 -8.38 -9.77
N LYS A 208 29.13 -8.80 -8.64
CA LYS A 208 28.73 -10.20 -8.41
C LYS A 208 27.44 -10.62 -9.13
N GLU A 209 26.67 -9.64 -9.62
CA GLU A 209 25.37 -9.86 -10.27
C GLU A 209 25.40 -9.62 -11.77
N GLN A 210 26.59 -9.48 -12.37
CA GLN A 210 26.72 -9.36 -13.80
C GLN A 210 26.22 -10.63 -14.51
N LEU A 211 25.58 -10.47 -15.67
CA LEU A 211 24.87 -11.56 -16.36
C LEU A 211 25.74 -12.77 -16.63
N HIS A 212 26.99 -12.58 -17.06
CA HIS A 212 27.95 -13.66 -17.30
C HIS A 212 28.28 -14.47 -16.04
N LYS A 213 28.22 -13.87 -14.85
CA LYS A 213 28.44 -14.57 -13.58
C LYS A 213 27.18 -15.36 -13.17
N LEU A 214 26.00 -14.76 -13.32
CA LEU A 214 24.73 -15.42 -13.04
C LEU A 214 24.48 -16.60 -14.00
N ALA A 215 24.87 -16.44 -15.25
CA ALA A 215 24.72 -17.48 -16.29
C ALA A 215 25.51 -18.77 -15.98
N GLN A 216 26.56 -18.71 -15.17
CA GLN A 216 27.31 -19.91 -14.76
C GLN A 216 26.46 -20.98 -14.06
N SER A 217 25.35 -20.56 -13.43
CA SER A 217 24.43 -21.49 -12.78
C SER A 217 23.58 -22.30 -13.77
N GLN A 218 23.54 -21.95 -15.07
CA GLN A 218 22.69 -22.56 -16.10
C GLN A 218 21.19 -22.56 -15.73
N SER A 219 20.78 -21.57 -14.93
CA SER A 219 19.41 -21.40 -14.44
C SER A 219 18.55 -20.66 -15.45
N THR A 220 17.22 -20.79 -15.37
CA THR A 220 16.32 -19.91 -16.11
C THR A 220 16.50 -18.47 -15.65
N MET A 221 16.72 -17.55 -16.57
CA MET A 221 16.88 -16.14 -16.27
C MET A 221 15.73 -15.32 -16.84
N CYS A 222 15.11 -14.49 -15.99
CA CYS A 222 14.13 -13.49 -16.39
C CYS A 222 14.77 -12.10 -16.27
N ILE A 223 15.05 -11.47 -17.42
CA ILE A 223 15.85 -10.25 -17.49
C ILE A 223 14.93 -9.05 -17.71
N PHE A 224 14.75 -8.26 -16.65
CA PHE A 224 13.90 -7.08 -16.62
C PHE A 224 14.59 -5.82 -17.15
N LEU A 225 13.81 -4.81 -17.54
CA LEU A 225 14.28 -3.45 -17.88
C LEU A 225 15.37 -3.42 -18.98
N SER A 226 15.44 -4.45 -19.83
CA SER A 226 16.56 -4.66 -20.73
C SER A 226 16.17 -4.70 -22.23
N ALA A 227 14.92 -4.34 -22.56
CA ALA A 227 14.48 -4.35 -23.96
C ALA A 227 15.33 -3.45 -24.87
N GLY A 228 15.83 -2.32 -24.36
CA GLY A 228 16.70 -1.41 -25.10
C GLY A 228 18.15 -1.88 -25.26
N VAL A 229 18.54 -2.99 -24.63
CA VAL A 229 19.89 -3.56 -24.66
C VAL A 229 19.89 -5.07 -24.96
N VAL A 230 18.81 -5.57 -25.56
CA VAL A 230 18.58 -7.00 -25.78
C VAL A 230 19.72 -7.65 -26.56
N GLU A 231 20.25 -7.00 -27.58
CA GLU A 231 21.37 -7.52 -28.39
C GLU A 231 22.64 -7.72 -27.56
N LYS A 232 22.98 -6.75 -26.71
CA LYS A 232 24.10 -6.85 -25.79
C LYS A 232 23.91 -7.99 -24.79
N VAL A 233 22.71 -8.12 -24.25
CA VAL A 233 22.36 -9.21 -23.33
C VAL A 233 22.48 -10.56 -24.02
N GLN A 234 21.97 -10.69 -25.24
CA GLN A 234 22.06 -11.91 -26.02
C GLN A 234 23.51 -12.28 -26.32
N GLU A 235 24.34 -11.33 -26.73
CA GLU A 235 25.75 -11.54 -27.01
C GLU A 235 26.51 -12.03 -25.76
N GLU A 236 26.27 -11.39 -24.61
CA GLU A 236 26.89 -11.78 -23.34
C GLU A 236 26.48 -13.19 -22.92
N LEU A 237 25.18 -13.51 -22.99
CA LEU A 237 24.65 -14.80 -22.53
C LEU A 237 25.01 -15.95 -23.48
N SER A 238 25.04 -15.73 -24.80
CA SER A 238 25.37 -16.78 -25.79
C SER A 238 26.76 -17.39 -25.64
N ARG A 239 27.61 -16.78 -24.81
CA ARG A 239 28.94 -17.33 -24.47
C ARG A 239 28.89 -18.30 -23.28
N HIS A 240 27.75 -18.39 -22.59
CA HIS A 240 27.62 -19.13 -21.34
C HIS A 240 26.47 -20.16 -21.36
N TYR A 241 25.59 -20.10 -22.36
CA TYR A 241 24.48 -21.04 -22.58
C TYR A 241 24.69 -21.89 -23.83
#